data_c20fbdbd7123cbab57fbf268e98931fd
#
_entry.id   c20fbdbd7123cbab57fbf268e98931fd
#
_cell.length_a   1.000
_cell.length_b   1.000
_cell.length_c   1.000
_cell.angle_alpha   90.00
_cell.angle_beta   90.00
_cell.angle_gamma   90.00
#
_symmetry.space_group_name_H-M   'P 1'
#
loop_
_entity.id
_entity.type
_entity.pdbx_description
1 polymer ?
#
loop_
_entity_poly.entity_id
_entity_poly.type
_entity_poly.pdbx_seq_one_letter_code
_entity_poly.pdbx_strand_id
1 'polypeptide(L)'
;ENFPYKMPIHYLSERGKKMDHVGISGDFDYRDKIISTQDLLKKIKPGQKIFVSSAVAVPGKTLSAITASNAPNLRDLEIIQLITLGQYLSPSGDNRQYRLKTFNVGESISKEISEGRVDFIPANLMELPYIFLSGAVAVDVAVIQVSPPAENGFVSLGVAIDIANIVIKQASLVIAEINPNMPTTLGETFVHISSFHHILESDLPLIERETKPYDATVDRIGWNISNLIEDGSTVVLHVGRIFSALADHLKSKKNLGILTHVISDWAIDLVKSGAISLHRSRYNGGLITGSYCYGSRALYDYVDRNPIFEFYSIATLSNPFLIRRVKSLIGIINVKKIDISGESVIFHSGDNLLTGYESKLNFAVAAT
;
A
#
# COMPACT_ATOMS: atom_id res chain seq x y z
N GLU A 1 -20.22 0.76 25.43
CA GLU A 1 -21.35 1.21 24.60
C GLU A 1 -21.16 0.64 23.20
N ASN A 2 -22.19 0.03 22.67
CA ASN A 2 -22.20 -0.94 21.57
C ASN A 2 -21.63 -0.40 20.26
N PHE A 3 -20.47 -0.92 19.85
CA PHE A 3 -20.03 -0.88 18.44
C PHE A 3 -20.66 -2.05 17.68
N PRO A 4 -21.38 -1.83 16.58
CA PRO A 4 -22.23 -2.83 15.94
C PRO A 4 -21.52 -3.80 14.99
N TYR A 5 -20.21 -3.98 15.04
CA TYR A 5 -19.52 -4.93 14.15
C TYR A 5 -18.56 -5.83 14.92
N LYS A 6 -19.06 -7.00 15.30
CA LYS A 6 -18.21 -8.16 15.53
C LYS A 6 -17.68 -8.64 14.18
N MET A 7 -16.43 -8.33 13.85
CA MET A 7 -15.75 -9.09 12.80
C MET A 7 -15.73 -10.57 13.21
N PRO A 8 -16.03 -11.50 12.31
CA PRO A 8 -15.91 -12.92 12.61
C PRO A 8 -14.46 -13.25 12.94
N ILE A 9 -14.21 -13.62 14.18
CA ILE A 9 -12.91 -14.10 14.70
C ILE A 9 -12.44 -15.40 14.00
N HIS A 10 -13.23 -15.97 13.12
CA HIS A 10 -12.96 -17.21 12.42
C HIS A 10 -11.75 -17.22 11.48
N TYR A 11 -11.23 -16.06 11.08
CA TYR A 11 -10.04 -16.02 10.21
C TYR A 11 -8.71 -16.25 10.95
N LEU A 12 -8.68 -16.29 12.27
CA LEU A 12 -7.43 -16.38 13.05
C LEU A 12 -7.24 -17.71 13.79
N SER A 13 -8.22 -18.62 13.81
CA SER A 13 -8.16 -19.85 14.62
C SER A 13 -7.90 -21.14 13.84
N GLU A 14 -7.83 -21.14 12.51
CA GLU A 14 -7.76 -22.37 11.72
C GLU A 14 -6.40 -22.68 11.05
N ARG A 15 -5.28 -22.23 11.59
CA ARG A 15 -3.95 -22.70 11.13
C ARG A 15 -3.55 -24.07 11.73
N GLY A 16 -4.49 -24.95 12.02
CA GLY A 16 -4.24 -26.31 12.50
C GLY A 16 -4.93 -27.42 11.70
N LYS A 17 -5.84 -27.08 10.82
CA LYS A 17 -6.44 -28.08 9.92
C LYS A 17 -5.72 -28.05 8.58
N LYS A 18 -5.20 -29.22 8.14
CA LYS A 18 -4.85 -29.43 6.74
C LYS A 18 -6.01 -28.89 5.91
N MET A 19 -5.76 -27.92 5.02
CA MET A 19 -6.67 -27.63 3.93
C MET A 19 -6.83 -28.93 3.17
N ASP A 20 -7.97 -29.59 3.33
CA ASP A 20 -8.37 -30.60 2.38
C ASP A 20 -8.34 -29.88 1.01
N HIS A 21 -7.59 -30.44 0.09
CA HIS A 21 -7.54 -30.01 -1.28
C HIS A 21 -8.97 -30.04 -1.81
N VAL A 22 -9.68 -28.91 -1.74
CA VAL A 22 -10.81 -28.69 -2.62
C VAL A 22 -10.19 -28.70 -4.01
N GLY A 23 -10.42 -29.78 -4.73
CA GLY A 23 -9.87 -30.01 -6.05
C GLY A 23 -10.33 -28.92 -7.00
N ILE A 24 -9.58 -27.83 -7.08
CA ILE A 24 -9.66 -26.87 -8.15
C ILE A 24 -8.64 -27.32 -9.19
N SER A 25 -8.88 -28.49 -9.78
CA SER A 25 -8.24 -28.95 -11.00
C SER A 25 -9.13 -28.52 -12.17
N GLY A 26 -9.09 -27.28 -12.57
CA GLY A 26 -9.64 -26.77 -13.80
C GLY A 26 -8.56 -25.90 -14.44
N ASP A 27 -8.27 -26.12 -15.71
CA ASP A 27 -7.56 -25.14 -16.54
C ASP A 27 -8.37 -23.84 -16.47
N PHE A 28 -7.91 -22.88 -15.63
CA PHE A 28 -8.52 -21.56 -15.59
C PHE A 28 -8.09 -20.79 -16.83
N ASP A 29 -8.84 -20.98 -17.91
CA ASP A 29 -8.67 -20.18 -19.10
C ASP A 29 -9.29 -18.80 -18.87
N TYR A 30 -8.44 -17.79 -18.65
CA TYR A 30 -8.85 -16.38 -18.50
C TYR A 30 -8.67 -15.60 -19.81
N ARG A 31 -8.26 -16.26 -20.89
CA ARG A 31 -7.95 -15.60 -22.16
C ARG A 31 -9.15 -14.92 -22.79
N ASP A 32 -10.35 -15.45 -22.56
CA ASP A 32 -11.62 -14.85 -22.97
C ASP A 32 -11.92 -13.50 -22.30
N LYS A 33 -11.29 -13.22 -21.15
CA LYS A 33 -11.38 -11.94 -20.43
C LYS A 33 -10.38 -10.88 -20.90
N ILE A 34 -9.36 -11.27 -21.68
CA ILE A 34 -8.35 -10.34 -22.18
C ILE A 34 -8.98 -9.43 -23.23
N ILE A 35 -8.87 -8.13 -23.00
CA ILE A 35 -9.38 -7.13 -23.92
C ILE A 35 -8.30 -6.14 -24.32
N SER A 36 -8.48 -5.52 -25.49
CA SER A 36 -7.62 -4.42 -25.93
C SER A 36 -7.83 -3.17 -25.08
N THR A 37 -6.82 -2.29 -25.05
CA THR A 37 -6.95 -0.98 -24.41
C THR A 37 -8.14 -0.18 -24.98
N GLN A 38 -8.36 -0.24 -26.30
CA GLN A 38 -9.47 0.44 -26.94
C GLN A 38 -10.84 -0.10 -26.49
N ASP A 39 -10.98 -1.41 -26.35
CA ASP A 39 -12.23 -2.01 -25.88
C ASP A 39 -12.47 -1.74 -24.39
N LEU A 40 -11.40 -1.66 -23.59
CA LEU A 40 -11.50 -1.22 -22.21
C LEU A 40 -12.05 0.22 -22.12
N LEU A 41 -11.50 1.15 -22.91
CA LEU A 41 -11.97 2.54 -22.89
C LEU A 41 -13.45 2.68 -23.27
N LYS A 42 -13.97 1.84 -24.20
CA LYS A 42 -15.41 1.82 -24.58
C LYS A 42 -16.32 1.39 -23.42
N LYS A 43 -15.81 0.66 -22.44
CA LYS A 43 -16.60 0.18 -21.28
C LYS A 43 -16.77 1.25 -20.20
N ILE A 44 -15.92 2.26 -20.18
CA ILE A 44 -16.00 3.40 -19.26
C ILE A 44 -17.08 4.35 -19.76
N LYS A 45 -17.93 4.84 -18.85
CA LYS A 45 -19.03 5.75 -19.14
C LYS A 45 -18.74 7.14 -18.54
N PRO A 46 -19.29 8.21 -19.11
CA PRO A 46 -19.16 9.55 -18.54
C PRO A 46 -19.63 9.59 -17.07
N GLY A 47 -18.97 10.36 -16.24
CA GLY A 47 -19.32 10.58 -14.85
C GLY A 47 -18.96 9.42 -13.91
N GLN A 48 -18.35 8.32 -14.39
CA GLN A 48 -18.01 7.19 -13.54
C GLN A 48 -16.86 7.48 -12.58
N LYS A 49 -16.95 6.86 -11.40
CA LYS A 49 -15.95 6.88 -10.34
C LYS A 49 -15.06 5.65 -10.47
N ILE A 50 -13.78 5.91 -10.78
CA ILE A 50 -12.80 4.88 -11.10
C ILE A 50 -11.77 4.82 -9.98
N PHE A 51 -11.79 3.76 -9.21
CA PHE A 51 -10.70 3.47 -8.27
C PHE A 51 -9.54 2.83 -9.02
N VAL A 52 -8.31 3.28 -8.72
CA VAL A 52 -7.08 2.69 -9.24
C VAL A 52 -6.15 2.31 -8.10
N SER A 53 -5.46 1.19 -8.23
CA SER A 53 -4.43 0.78 -7.25
C SER A 53 -3.44 1.92 -7.01
N SER A 54 -2.97 1.99 -5.78
CA SER A 54 -2.21 3.15 -5.29
C SER A 54 -0.70 2.97 -5.41
N ALA A 55 0.01 4.07 -5.26
CA ALA A 55 1.46 4.12 -5.16
C ALA A 55 2.15 3.38 -6.32
N VAL A 56 2.99 2.39 -6.01
CA VAL A 56 3.77 1.62 -6.97
C VAL A 56 2.92 0.67 -7.84
N ALA A 57 1.77 0.22 -7.31
CA ALA A 57 0.86 -0.67 -8.05
C ALA A 57 -0.12 0.09 -8.96
N VAL A 58 0.16 1.36 -9.28
CA VAL A 58 -0.67 2.15 -10.17
C VAL A 58 -0.78 1.49 -11.56
N PRO A 59 -2.02 1.30 -12.12
CA PRO A 59 -2.23 0.66 -13.41
C PRO A 59 -1.86 1.64 -14.55
N GLY A 60 -0.56 1.74 -14.83
CA GLY A 60 0.02 2.76 -15.68
C GLY A 60 -0.47 2.71 -17.12
N LYS A 61 -0.69 1.53 -17.68
CA LYS A 61 -1.18 1.36 -19.06
C LYS A 61 -2.62 1.87 -19.20
N THR A 62 -3.48 1.52 -18.25
CA THR A 62 -4.87 1.98 -18.25
C THR A 62 -4.96 3.49 -18.06
N LEU A 63 -4.23 4.05 -17.08
CA LEU A 63 -4.25 5.48 -16.83
C LEU A 63 -3.70 6.29 -18.00
N SER A 64 -2.58 5.86 -18.59
CA SER A 64 -2.04 6.48 -19.80
C SER A 64 -3.04 6.47 -20.96
N ALA A 65 -3.79 5.38 -21.11
CA ALA A 65 -4.81 5.28 -22.14
C ALA A 65 -6.00 6.22 -21.89
N ILE A 66 -6.46 6.33 -20.65
CA ILE A 66 -7.53 7.25 -20.28
C ILE A 66 -7.08 8.70 -20.52
N THR A 67 -5.91 9.08 -20.02
CA THR A 67 -5.42 10.47 -20.08
C THR A 67 -5.03 10.94 -21.49
N ALA A 68 -4.60 10.01 -22.34
CA ALA A 68 -4.26 10.32 -23.75
C ALA A 68 -5.47 10.30 -24.71
N SER A 69 -6.64 9.82 -24.27
CA SER A 69 -7.80 9.63 -25.13
C SER A 69 -8.70 10.87 -25.13
N ASN A 70 -9.17 11.25 -26.32
CA ASN A 70 -10.19 12.28 -26.48
C ASN A 70 -11.61 11.69 -26.74
N ALA A 71 -11.81 10.42 -26.38
CA ALA A 71 -13.09 9.76 -26.62
C ALA A 71 -14.21 10.44 -25.81
N PRO A 72 -15.38 10.70 -26.41
CA PRO A 72 -16.46 11.47 -25.80
C PRO A 72 -17.10 10.81 -24.58
N ASN A 73 -16.91 9.52 -24.38
CA ASN A 73 -17.35 8.78 -23.20
C ASN A 73 -16.40 8.92 -22.00
N LEU A 74 -15.19 9.42 -22.22
CA LEU A 74 -14.19 9.64 -21.15
C LEU A 74 -14.22 11.12 -20.70
N ARG A 75 -15.35 11.55 -20.14
CA ARG A 75 -15.53 12.90 -19.61
C ARG A 75 -16.17 12.85 -18.24
N ASP A 76 -15.92 13.88 -17.44
CA ASP A 76 -16.45 14.03 -16.09
C ASP A 76 -16.12 12.83 -15.17
N LEU A 77 -15.01 12.14 -15.43
CA LEU A 77 -14.57 10.99 -14.63
C LEU A 77 -14.04 11.46 -13.27
N GLU A 78 -14.26 10.67 -12.25
CA GLU A 78 -13.59 10.82 -10.96
C GLU A 78 -12.58 9.67 -10.81
N ILE A 79 -11.28 10.00 -10.81
CA ILE A 79 -10.24 9.01 -10.52
C ILE A 79 -9.92 9.06 -9.03
N ILE A 80 -10.07 7.92 -8.35
CA ILE A 80 -9.87 7.79 -6.92
C ILE A 80 -8.62 6.96 -6.67
N GLN A 81 -7.65 7.53 -5.95
CA GLN A 81 -6.41 6.88 -5.60
C GLN A 81 -6.01 7.24 -4.16
N LEU A 82 -5.62 6.25 -3.33
CA LEU A 82 -5.27 6.54 -1.94
C LEU A 82 -3.95 7.28 -1.83
N ILE A 83 -2.93 6.84 -2.57
CA ILE A 83 -1.60 7.44 -2.61
C ILE A 83 -1.22 7.69 -4.07
N THR A 84 -1.05 8.95 -4.45
CA THR A 84 -0.68 9.34 -5.81
C THR A 84 0.81 9.71 -5.87
N LEU A 85 1.57 9.02 -6.72
CA LEU A 85 2.97 9.32 -6.97
C LEU A 85 3.18 10.27 -8.18
N GLY A 86 2.11 10.70 -8.84
CA GLY A 86 2.12 11.77 -9.86
C GLY A 86 2.64 11.35 -11.23
N GLN A 87 2.98 10.10 -11.47
CA GLN A 87 3.64 9.68 -12.70
C GLN A 87 2.69 9.55 -13.91
N TYR A 88 1.44 9.12 -13.70
CA TYR A 88 0.46 8.86 -14.76
C TYR A 88 -0.75 9.77 -14.72
N LEU A 89 -0.90 10.56 -13.66
CA LEU A 89 -1.98 11.49 -13.45
C LEU A 89 -1.36 12.88 -13.27
N SER A 90 -1.46 13.72 -14.28
CA SER A 90 -1.05 15.11 -14.20
C SER A 90 -2.29 16.00 -14.38
N PRO A 91 -2.87 16.49 -13.30
CA PRO A 91 -4.01 17.41 -13.37
C PRO A 91 -3.55 18.83 -13.79
N SER A 92 -2.86 18.91 -14.93
CA SER A 92 -2.39 20.17 -15.49
C SER A 92 -3.45 20.75 -16.43
N GLY A 93 -3.92 21.97 -16.10
CA GLY A 93 -4.82 22.73 -16.96
C GLY A 93 -6.32 22.49 -16.70
N ASP A 94 -7.14 23.05 -17.60
CA ASP A 94 -8.60 22.95 -17.57
C ASP A 94 -9.06 21.55 -18.08
N ASN A 95 -8.66 20.50 -17.33
CA ASN A 95 -8.92 19.14 -17.75
C ASN A 95 -10.35 18.73 -17.40
N ARG A 96 -11.25 18.82 -18.37
CA ARG A 96 -12.65 18.39 -18.26
C ARG A 96 -12.82 16.86 -18.35
N GLN A 97 -11.73 16.12 -18.54
CA GLN A 97 -11.82 14.68 -18.74
C GLN A 97 -11.96 13.94 -17.43
N TYR A 98 -11.15 14.31 -16.42
CA TYR A 98 -11.21 13.66 -15.10
C TYR A 98 -10.83 14.64 -14.00
N ARG A 99 -11.32 14.31 -12.80
CA ARG A 99 -10.93 14.93 -11.54
C ARG A 99 -10.27 13.87 -10.65
N LEU A 100 -9.09 14.16 -10.14
CA LEU A 100 -8.38 13.26 -9.21
C LEU A 100 -8.85 13.52 -7.79
N LYS A 101 -9.20 12.46 -7.07
CA LYS A 101 -9.46 12.44 -5.63
C LYS A 101 -8.41 11.60 -4.95
N THR A 102 -7.77 12.16 -3.92
CA THR A 102 -6.73 11.47 -3.15
C THR A 102 -6.94 11.61 -1.65
N PHE A 103 -6.38 10.69 -0.90
CA PHE A 103 -6.42 10.67 0.57
C PHE A 103 -5.06 11.00 1.19
N ASN A 104 -4.05 11.18 0.37
CA ASN A 104 -2.69 11.51 0.81
C ASN A 104 -2.14 12.67 -0.03
N VAL A 105 -1.56 13.65 0.65
CA VAL A 105 -0.92 14.81 0.01
C VAL A 105 0.59 14.62 0.04
N GLY A 106 1.13 13.99 -1.00
CA GLY A 106 2.56 13.91 -1.23
C GLY A 106 3.11 15.17 -1.92
N GLU A 107 4.43 15.30 -1.95
CA GLU A 107 5.11 16.42 -2.63
C GLU A 107 4.72 16.52 -4.13
N SER A 108 4.43 15.37 -4.76
CA SER A 108 4.12 15.27 -6.19
C SER A 108 2.81 15.95 -6.62
N ILE A 109 1.86 16.15 -5.69
CA ILE A 109 0.52 16.71 -6.00
C ILE A 109 0.10 17.84 -5.06
N SER A 110 0.97 18.25 -4.14
CA SER A 110 0.69 19.30 -3.14
C SER A 110 0.28 20.62 -3.78
N LYS A 111 0.96 21.00 -4.86
CA LYS A 111 0.66 22.21 -5.63
C LYS A 111 -0.73 22.13 -6.26
N GLU A 112 -1.05 21.02 -6.90
CA GLU A 112 -2.32 20.80 -7.59
C GLU A 112 -3.51 20.82 -6.62
N ILE A 113 -3.32 20.34 -5.39
CA ILE A 113 -4.32 20.41 -4.33
C ILE A 113 -4.49 21.87 -3.89
N SER A 114 -3.40 22.58 -3.63
CA SER A 114 -3.44 24.00 -3.23
C SER A 114 -4.10 24.90 -4.28
N GLU A 115 -3.98 24.55 -5.55
CA GLU A 115 -4.62 25.24 -6.68
C GLU A 115 -6.07 24.75 -6.97
N GLY A 116 -6.59 23.82 -6.18
CA GLY A 116 -7.95 23.29 -6.33
C GLY A 116 -8.17 22.38 -7.54
N ARG A 117 -7.09 21.86 -8.15
CA ARG A 117 -7.14 20.96 -9.30
C ARG A 117 -7.28 19.49 -8.92
N VAL A 118 -6.96 19.16 -7.67
CA VAL A 118 -7.10 17.81 -7.08
C VAL A 118 -7.92 17.91 -5.81
N ASP A 119 -8.87 17.01 -5.63
CA ASP A 119 -9.65 16.90 -4.41
C ASP A 119 -8.90 16.07 -3.37
N PHE A 120 -8.62 16.68 -2.24
CA PHE A 120 -8.09 16.00 -1.08
C PHE A 120 -9.22 15.64 -0.11
N ILE A 121 -9.32 14.35 0.24
CA ILE A 121 -10.27 13.86 1.24
C ILE A 121 -9.49 13.52 2.51
N PRO A 122 -9.58 14.35 3.56
CA PRO A 122 -8.90 14.08 4.82
C PRO A 122 -9.56 12.89 5.52
N ALA A 123 -8.80 11.83 5.75
CA ALA A 123 -9.25 10.65 6.46
C ALA A 123 -8.07 9.96 7.15
N ASN A 124 -8.31 9.30 8.27
CA ASN A 124 -7.34 8.42 8.88
C ASN A 124 -7.32 7.08 8.11
N LEU A 125 -6.16 6.42 8.05
CA LEU A 125 -6.03 5.08 7.42
C LEU A 125 -7.04 4.07 7.97
N MET A 126 -7.32 4.12 9.26
CA MET A 126 -8.33 3.24 9.90
C MET A 126 -9.74 3.48 9.36
N GLU A 127 -10.05 4.70 8.91
CA GLU A 127 -11.38 5.09 8.44
C GLU A 127 -11.62 4.71 6.98
N LEU A 128 -10.55 4.59 6.20
CA LEU A 128 -10.66 4.29 4.75
C LEU A 128 -11.53 3.06 4.46
N PRO A 129 -11.35 1.91 5.11
CA PRO A 129 -12.22 0.76 4.88
C PRO A 129 -13.71 1.07 5.10
N TYR A 130 -14.03 1.85 6.13
CA TYR A 130 -15.42 2.22 6.45
C TYR A 130 -15.99 3.23 5.47
N ILE A 131 -15.20 4.20 5.02
CA ILE A 131 -15.60 5.20 4.02
C ILE A 131 -16.05 4.51 2.72
N PHE A 132 -15.30 3.51 2.28
CA PHE A 132 -15.66 2.75 1.09
C PHE A 132 -16.79 1.76 1.35
N LEU A 133 -16.76 0.99 2.44
CA LEU A 133 -17.81 0.03 2.79
C LEU A 133 -19.18 0.68 3.02
N SER A 134 -19.22 1.89 3.56
CA SER A 134 -20.47 2.65 3.76
C SER A 134 -21.04 3.25 2.46
N GLY A 135 -20.25 3.26 1.38
CA GLY A 135 -20.62 3.93 0.13
C GLY A 135 -20.49 5.45 0.17
N ALA A 136 -19.90 6.04 1.23
CA ALA A 136 -19.62 7.48 1.28
C ALA A 136 -18.70 7.90 0.12
N VAL A 137 -17.77 7.01 -0.27
CA VAL A 137 -17.04 7.08 -1.52
C VAL A 137 -17.44 5.87 -2.37
N ALA A 138 -18.34 6.09 -3.32
CA ALA A 138 -18.78 5.05 -4.25
C ALA A 138 -17.74 4.79 -5.33
N VAL A 139 -17.67 3.56 -5.82
CA VAL A 139 -16.77 3.12 -6.90
C VAL A 139 -17.56 2.37 -7.95
N ASP A 140 -17.57 2.86 -9.19
CA ASP A 140 -18.23 2.20 -10.32
C ASP A 140 -17.27 1.21 -11.01
N VAL A 141 -16.02 1.62 -11.18
CA VAL A 141 -14.98 0.85 -11.87
C VAL A 141 -13.77 0.72 -10.95
N ALA A 142 -13.23 -0.48 -10.83
CA ALA A 142 -11.95 -0.73 -10.16
C ALA A 142 -10.91 -1.21 -11.17
N VAL A 143 -9.76 -0.57 -11.22
CA VAL A 143 -8.62 -1.00 -12.03
C VAL A 143 -7.46 -1.34 -11.10
N ILE A 144 -7.13 -2.61 -11.04
CA ILE A 144 -6.16 -3.15 -10.09
C ILE A 144 -4.99 -3.77 -10.83
N GLN A 145 -3.78 -3.27 -10.58
CA GLN A 145 -2.57 -3.90 -11.12
C GLN A 145 -2.22 -5.13 -10.27
N VAL A 146 -1.94 -6.24 -10.94
CA VAL A 146 -1.69 -7.54 -10.30
C VAL A 146 -0.53 -8.30 -10.94
N SER A 147 0.01 -9.29 -10.24
CA SER A 147 0.98 -10.23 -10.79
C SER A 147 0.34 -11.14 -11.86
N PRO A 148 1.13 -11.81 -12.68
CA PRO A 148 0.64 -12.92 -13.50
C PRO A 148 -0.08 -13.97 -12.64
N PRO A 149 -1.13 -14.63 -13.15
CA PRO A 149 -1.82 -15.67 -12.42
C PRO A 149 -0.95 -16.92 -12.24
N ALA A 150 -1.05 -17.53 -11.08
CA ALA A 150 -0.50 -18.85 -10.81
C ALA A 150 -1.39 -19.94 -11.45
N GLU A 151 -0.90 -21.18 -11.49
CA GLU A 151 -1.61 -22.33 -12.07
C GLU A 151 -3.02 -22.56 -11.48
N ASN A 152 -3.22 -22.19 -10.23
CA ASN A 152 -4.50 -22.26 -9.54
C ASN A 152 -5.42 -21.03 -9.75
N GLY A 153 -5.08 -20.16 -10.69
CA GLY A 153 -5.87 -18.98 -11.05
C GLY A 153 -5.79 -17.81 -10.07
N PHE A 154 -4.91 -17.85 -9.05
CA PHE A 154 -4.72 -16.72 -8.15
C PHE A 154 -3.66 -15.76 -8.70
N VAL A 155 -3.95 -14.47 -8.58
CA VAL A 155 -3.02 -13.35 -8.80
C VAL A 155 -2.67 -12.71 -7.46
N SER A 156 -1.51 -12.06 -7.37
CA SER A 156 -1.14 -11.28 -6.21
C SER A 156 -1.39 -9.78 -6.48
N LEU A 157 -1.91 -9.07 -5.48
CA LEU A 157 -1.98 -7.60 -5.47
C LEU A 157 -0.59 -6.94 -5.39
N GLY A 158 0.45 -7.75 -5.21
CA GLY A 158 1.84 -7.34 -5.28
C GLY A 158 2.25 -6.38 -4.17
N VAL A 159 2.77 -5.22 -4.57
CA VAL A 159 3.44 -4.26 -3.69
C VAL A 159 2.53 -3.19 -3.07
N ALA A 160 1.22 -3.24 -3.33
CA ALA A 160 0.25 -2.32 -2.72
C ALA A 160 -1.10 -3.00 -2.54
N ILE A 161 -1.40 -3.36 -1.31
CA ILE A 161 -2.65 -4.06 -0.97
C ILE A 161 -3.77 -3.07 -0.72
N ASP A 162 -3.45 -1.98 -0.06
CA ASP A 162 -4.33 -0.89 0.35
C ASP A 162 -5.75 -1.36 0.78
N ILE A 163 -6.79 -1.00 0.04
CA ILE A 163 -8.18 -1.44 0.21
C ILE A 163 -8.69 -2.21 -1.01
N ALA A 164 -7.80 -2.69 -1.88
CA ALA A 164 -8.17 -3.34 -3.15
C ALA A 164 -9.19 -4.47 -2.95
N ASN A 165 -9.01 -5.29 -1.90
CA ASN A 165 -9.95 -6.37 -1.57
C ASN A 165 -11.38 -5.90 -1.27
N ILE A 166 -11.55 -4.67 -0.78
CA ILE A 166 -12.87 -4.05 -0.54
C ILE A 166 -13.45 -3.58 -1.85
N VAL A 167 -12.66 -2.84 -2.61
CA VAL A 167 -13.12 -2.22 -3.86
C VAL A 167 -13.46 -3.24 -4.93
N ILE A 168 -12.68 -4.32 -5.05
CA ILE A 168 -12.97 -5.43 -5.97
C ILE A 168 -14.36 -6.03 -5.73
N LYS A 169 -14.81 -6.08 -4.48
CA LYS A 169 -16.13 -6.63 -4.12
C LYS A 169 -17.28 -5.66 -4.34
N GLN A 170 -17.01 -4.36 -4.41
CA GLN A 170 -18.03 -3.32 -4.49
C GLN A 170 -18.24 -2.77 -5.90
N ALA A 171 -17.17 -2.68 -6.69
CA ALA A 171 -17.23 -2.08 -8.02
C ALA A 171 -18.08 -2.92 -8.99
N SER A 172 -18.91 -2.25 -9.79
CA SER A 172 -19.73 -2.89 -10.83
C SER A 172 -18.89 -3.44 -11.99
N LEU A 173 -17.73 -2.84 -12.24
CA LEU A 173 -16.78 -3.27 -13.25
C LEU A 173 -15.36 -3.36 -12.62
N VAL A 174 -14.79 -4.54 -12.65
CA VAL A 174 -13.46 -4.81 -12.09
C VAL A 174 -12.52 -5.26 -13.20
N ILE A 175 -11.40 -4.58 -13.34
CA ILE A 175 -10.40 -4.80 -14.38
C ILE A 175 -9.06 -5.13 -13.72
N ALA A 176 -8.43 -6.21 -14.14
CA ALA A 176 -7.05 -6.50 -13.78
C ALA A 176 -6.10 -5.93 -14.84
N GLU A 177 -5.10 -5.16 -14.43
CA GLU A 177 -3.93 -4.89 -15.26
C GLU A 177 -2.82 -5.87 -14.83
N ILE A 178 -2.66 -6.98 -15.59
CA ILE A 178 -1.65 -7.99 -15.30
C ILE A 178 -0.30 -7.46 -15.77
N ASN A 179 0.67 -7.45 -14.84
CA ASN A 179 2.04 -6.98 -15.13
C ASN A 179 3.07 -8.01 -14.63
N PRO A 180 3.90 -8.59 -15.50
CA PRO A 180 4.95 -9.54 -15.11
C PRO A 180 6.03 -8.90 -14.21
N ASN A 181 6.13 -7.57 -14.16
CA ASN A 181 7.04 -6.86 -13.26
C ASN A 181 6.51 -6.77 -11.82
N MET A 182 5.22 -7.10 -11.60
CA MET A 182 4.61 -7.11 -10.27
C MET A 182 5.00 -8.39 -9.52
N PRO A 183 5.70 -8.30 -8.37
CA PRO A 183 6.07 -9.48 -7.60
C PRO A 183 4.84 -10.18 -6.99
N THR A 184 4.94 -11.49 -6.83
CA THR A 184 3.99 -12.28 -6.07
C THR A 184 4.33 -12.18 -4.59
N THR A 185 3.64 -11.34 -3.86
CA THR A 185 3.85 -11.16 -2.42
C THR A 185 2.93 -12.08 -1.60
N LEU A 186 3.27 -12.28 -0.32
CA LEU A 186 2.56 -13.20 0.58
C LEU A 186 1.75 -12.41 1.63
N GLY A 187 0.72 -13.04 2.17
CA GLY A 187 -0.20 -12.44 3.13
C GLY A 187 -1.63 -12.31 2.60
N GLU A 188 -2.27 -11.16 2.77
CA GLU A 188 -3.65 -10.87 2.27
C GLU A 188 -3.65 -10.41 0.79
N THR A 189 -2.74 -10.91 -0.02
CA THR A 189 -2.47 -10.39 -1.38
C THR A 189 -3.19 -11.13 -2.48
N PHE A 190 -3.67 -12.34 -2.21
CA PHE A 190 -4.18 -13.21 -3.27
C PHE A 190 -5.65 -12.96 -3.59
N VAL A 191 -5.92 -12.79 -4.87
CA VAL A 191 -7.26 -12.65 -5.44
C VAL A 191 -7.39 -13.65 -6.60
N HIS A 192 -8.51 -14.35 -6.68
CA HIS A 192 -8.74 -15.26 -7.79
C HIS A 192 -9.13 -14.49 -9.06
N ILE A 193 -8.59 -14.89 -10.21
CA ILE A 193 -8.76 -14.21 -11.49
C ILE A 193 -10.24 -14.10 -11.92
N SER A 194 -11.11 -14.98 -11.42
CA SER A 194 -12.56 -14.90 -11.66
C SER A 194 -13.20 -13.64 -11.09
N SER A 195 -12.59 -12.99 -10.10
CA SER A 195 -13.08 -11.73 -9.51
C SER A 195 -12.98 -10.53 -10.46
N PHE A 196 -12.26 -10.68 -11.55
CA PHE A 196 -12.08 -9.64 -12.55
C PHE A 196 -13.00 -9.91 -13.76
N HIS A 197 -13.69 -8.87 -14.22
CA HIS A 197 -14.54 -8.94 -15.40
C HIS A 197 -13.72 -8.91 -16.69
N HIS A 198 -12.67 -8.11 -16.72
CA HIS A 198 -11.75 -7.98 -17.85
C HIS A 198 -10.31 -7.90 -17.40
N ILE A 199 -9.42 -8.21 -18.34
CA ILE A 199 -7.98 -8.25 -18.15
C ILE A 199 -7.32 -7.40 -19.22
N LEU A 200 -6.39 -6.56 -18.82
CA LEU A 200 -5.47 -5.84 -19.69
C LEU A 200 -4.05 -6.30 -19.36
N GLU A 201 -3.29 -6.69 -20.36
CA GLU A 201 -1.89 -7.05 -20.16
C GLU A 201 -1.00 -5.81 -20.26
N SER A 202 -0.04 -5.69 -19.36
CA SER A 202 0.94 -4.60 -19.26
C SER A 202 2.33 -5.19 -19.02
N ASP A 203 3.36 -4.50 -19.47
CA ASP A 203 4.77 -4.82 -19.22
C ASP A 203 5.55 -3.60 -18.69
N LEU A 204 4.83 -2.57 -18.25
CA LEU A 204 5.43 -1.35 -17.76
C LEU A 204 6.25 -1.63 -16.48
N PRO A 205 7.44 -0.99 -16.35
CA PRO A 205 8.21 -1.09 -15.12
C PRO A 205 7.42 -0.49 -13.95
N LEU A 206 7.62 -1.06 -12.77
CA LEU A 206 7.10 -0.46 -11.54
C LEU A 206 7.82 0.85 -11.24
N ILE A 207 7.13 1.75 -10.54
CA ILE A 207 7.73 3.01 -10.09
C ILE A 207 8.81 2.68 -9.05
N GLU A 208 10.03 3.16 -9.29
CA GLU A 208 11.16 2.99 -8.39
C GLU A 208 11.43 4.26 -7.58
N ARG A 209 12.05 4.07 -6.43
CA ARG A 209 12.52 5.14 -5.56
C ARG A 209 13.99 4.95 -5.25
N GLU A 210 14.78 5.95 -5.54
CA GLU A 210 16.18 5.97 -5.10
C GLU A 210 16.28 6.27 -3.60
N THR A 211 17.09 5.48 -2.91
CA THR A 211 17.47 5.76 -1.53
C THR A 211 18.48 6.90 -1.52
N LYS A 212 18.07 8.04 -0.96
CA LYS A 212 18.97 9.21 -0.86
C LYS A 212 19.98 8.98 0.27
N PRO A 213 21.27 9.33 0.06
CA PRO A 213 22.27 9.28 1.11
C PRO A 213 21.90 10.22 2.27
N TYR A 214 22.40 9.92 3.43
CA TYR A 214 22.20 10.72 4.64
C TYR A 214 23.55 11.24 5.17
N ASP A 215 23.50 12.35 5.91
CA ASP A 215 24.66 13.01 6.50
C ASP A 215 24.97 12.48 7.92
N ALA A 216 26.08 12.94 8.51
CA ALA A 216 26.52 12.55 9.84
C ALA A 216 25.52 12.92 10.96
N THR A 217 24.69 13.94 10.77
CA THR A 217 23.65 14.31 11.74
C THR A 217 22.55 13.27 11.76
N VAL A 218 22.08 12.87 10.58
CA VAL A 218 21.04 11.84 10.42
C VAL A 218 21.57 10.48 10.87
N ASP A 219 22.85 10.16 10.60
CA ASP A 219 23.50 8.96 11.10
C ASP A 219 23.50 8.90 12.64
N ARG A 220 23.89 10.01 13.29
CA ARG A 220 23.88 10.12 14.75
C ARG A 220 22.47 9.96 15.35
N ILE A 221 21.45 10.49 14.69
CA ILE A 221 20.05 10.29 15.10
C ILE A 221 19.70 8.79 15.03
N GLY A 222 20.04 8.12 13.93
CA GLY A 222 19.82 6.68 13.77
C GLY A 222 20.53 5.87 14.86
N TRP A 223 21.79 6.19 15.14
CA TRP A 223 22.56 5.56 16.21
C TRP A 223 21.93 5.75 17.60
N ASN A 224 21.54 6.98 17.96
CA ASN A 224 20.88 7.25 19.23
C ASN A 224 19.60 6.45 19.41
N ILE A 225 18.75 6.38 18.37
CA ILE A 225 17.52 5.62 18.41
C ILE A 225 17.81 4.12 18.55
N SER A 226 18.81 3.59 17.83
CA SER A 226 19.16 2.17 17.87
C SER A 226 19.58 1.68 19.25
N ASN A 227 20.15 2.56 20.08
CA ASN A 227 20.52 2.25 21.47
C ASN A 227 19.31 2.06 22.40
N LEU A 228 18.14 2.55 22.01
CA LEU A 228 16.87 2.36 22.75
C LEU A 228 16.13 1.09 22.33
N ILE A 229 16.60 0.41 21.29
CA ILE A 229 15.95 -0.77 20.72
C ILE A 229 16.68 -2.03 21.20
N GLU A 230 15.97 -2.93 21.84
CA GLU A 230 16.51 -4.20 22.33
C GLU A 230 16.33 -5.31 21.29
N ASP A 231 17.13 -6.38 21.43
CA ASP A 231 16.92 -7.60 20.66
C ASP A 231 15.53 -8.19 20.92
N GLY A 232 14.91 -8.67 19.87
CA GLY A 232 13.53 -9.20 19.94
C GLY A 232 12.43 -8.15 19.89
N SER A 233 12.76 -6.86 19.78
CA SER A 233 11.77 -5.80 19.60
C SER A 233 11.08 -5.88 18.24
N THR A 234 9.83 -5.40 18.17
CA THR A 234 9.17 -5.09 16.90
C THR A 234 9.23 -3.58 16.68
N VAL A 235 9.84 -3.15 15.58
CA VAL A 235 10.13 -1.76 15.30
C VAL A 235 9.23 -1.25 14.18
N VAL A 236 8.66 -0.06 14.36
CA VAL A 236 7.93 0.64 13.30
C VAL A 236 8.92 1.48 12.50
N LEU A 237 9.27 1.01 11.32
CA LEU A 237 10.12 1.77 10.37
C LEU A 237 9.25 2.38 9.27
N HIS A 238 9.73 3.49 8.70
CA HIS A 238 9.08 4.16 7.59
C HIS A 238 10.07 4.43 6.45
N VAL A 239 9.62 5.13 5.43
CA VAL A 239 10.46 5.61 4.33
C VAL A 239 11.14 6.92 4.74
N GLY A 240 12.43 7.06 4.46
CA GLY A 240 13.16 8.30 4.67
C GLY A 240 14.59 8.09 5.22
N ARG A 241 15.41 9.14 5.11
CA ARG A 241 16.84 9.08 5.47
C ARG A 241 17.11 8.67 6.91
N ILE A 242 16.29 9.16 7.85
CA ILE A 242 16.42 8.78 9.28
C ILE A 242 16.21 7.28 9.47
N PHE A 243 15.20 6.71 8.79
CA PHE A 243 14.90 5.29 8.90
C PHE A 243 15.93 4.42 8.17
N SER A 244 16.54 4.92 7.09
CA SER A 244 17.68 4.24 6.45
C SER A 244 18.90 4.21 7.39
N ALA A 245 19.26 5.34 8.00
CA ALA A 245 20.35 5.41 8.97
C ALA A 245 20.08 4.52 10.20
N LEU A 246 18.85 4.56 10.74
CA LEU A 246 18.47 3.69 11.85
C LEU A 246 18.61 2.20 11.47
N ALA A 247 18.12 1.81 10.30
CA ALA A 247 18.22 0.42 9.84
C ALA A 247 19.67 -0.05 9.71
N ASP A 248 20.59 0.83 9.29
CA ASP A 248 22.02 0.51 9.26
C ASP A 248 22.59 0.17 10.65
N HIS A 249 22.17 0.88 11.70
CA HIS A 249 22.55 0.59 13.07
C HIS A 249 21.81 -0.62 13.67
N LEU A 250 20.65 -0.99 13.15
CA LEU A 250 19.90 -2.17 13.59
C LEU A 250 20.45 -3.49 13.04
N LYS A 251 21.37 -3.48 12.08
CA LYS A 251 22.00 -4.68 11.50
C LYS A 251 22.74 -5.55 12.53
N SER A 252 23.18 -4.97 13.65
CA SER A 252 23.82 -5.70 14.75
C SER A 252 22.86 -6.36 15.72
N LYS A 253 21.59 -5.98 15.70
CA LYS A 253 20.54 -6.53 16.57
C LYS A 253 20.11 -7.92 16.12
N LYS A 254 19.37 -8.62 16.98
CA LYS A 254 18.89 -9.98 16.73
C LYS A 254 17.38 -10.12 16.98
N ASN A 255 16.77 -10.97 16.17
CA ASN A 255 15.36 -11.36 16.33
C ASN A 255 14.38 -10.17 16.27
N LEU A 256 14.69 -9.15 15.50
CA LEU A 256 13.79 -8.03 15.30
C LEU A 256 12.57 -8.45 14.46
N GLY A 257 11.45 -7.79 14.70
CA GLY A 257 10.30 -7.75 13.79
C GLY A 257 10.12 -6.33 13.25
N ILE A 258 9.54 -6.20 12.06
CA ILE A 258 9.19 -4.90 11.49
C ILE A 258 7.68 -4.87 11.23
N LEU A 259 7.05 -3.81 11.71
CA LEU A 259 5.66 -3.48 11.41
C LEU A 259 5.62 -2.09 10.78
N THR A 260 5.14 -1.99 9.54
CA THR A 260 5.17 -0.72 8.80
C THR A 260 4.02 -0.62 7.81
N HIS A 261 3.65 0.59 7.41
CA HIS A 261 2.79 0.74 6.23
C HIS A 261 3.57 0.64 4.93
N VAL A 262 4.84 1.07 4.90
CA VAL A 262 5.65 1.08 3.69
C VAL A 262 7.00 0.43 3.91
N ILE A 263 7.20 -0.74 3.34
CA ILE A 263 8.49 -1.44 3.29
C ILE A 263 9.40 -0.72 2.26
N SER A 264 10.68 -0.55 2.59
CA SER A 264 11.65 0.10 1.70
C SER A 264 12.99 -0.68 1.68
N ASP A 265 13.97 -0.21 0.90
CA ASP A 265 15.25 -0.90 0.63
C ASP A 265 16.02 -1.32 1.88
N TRP A 266 15.88 -0.61 3.00
CA TRP A 266 16.46 -1.01 4.28
C TRP A 266 16.08 -2.44 4.72
N ALA A 267 14.98 -2.97 4.20
CA ALA A 267 14.52 -4.31 4.53
C ALA A 267 15.49 -5.39 4.05
N ILE A 268 16.08 -5.22 2.87
CA ILE A 268 17.06 -6.17 2.30
C ILE A 268 18.24 -6.34 3.25
N ASP A 269 18.77 -5.22 3.73
CA ASP A 269 19.96 -5.21 4.57
C ASP A 269 19.70 -5.82 5.96
N LEU A 270 18.53 -5.53 6.56
CA LEU A 270 18.15 -6.12 7.85
C LEU A 270 17.97 -7.64 7.77
N VAL A 271 17.45 -8.14 6.66
CA VAL A 271 17.35 -9.59 6.45
C VAL A 271 18.72 -10.21 6.21
N LYS A 272 19.54 -9.61 5.32
CA LYS A 272 20.88 -10.12 5.00
C LYS A 272 21.83 -10.10 6.19
N SER A 273 21.71 -9.14 7.11
CA SER A 273 22.51 -9.09 8.34
C SER A 273 22.10 -10.14 9.39
N GLY A 274 20.93 -10.78 9.20
CA GLY A 274 20.36 -11.70 10.18
C GLY A 274 19.72 -11.02 11.38
N ALA A 275 19.51 -9.71 11.33
CA ALA A 275 18.76 -8.98 12.35
C ALA A 275 17.27 -9.44 12.38
N ILE A 276 16.75 -9.79 11.22
CA ILE A 276 15.40 -10.36 11.03
C ILE A 276 15.56 -11.80 10.55
N SER A 277 14.85 -12.74 11.17
CA SER A 277 14.90 -14.15 10.82
C SER A 277 13.56 -14.84 11.06
N LEU A 278 13.26 -15.90 10.31
CA LEU A 278 11.99 -16.67 10.38
C LEU A 278 11.78 -17.44 11.70
N HIS A 279 12.64 -17.28 12.69
CA HIS A 279 12.60 -18.07 13.93
C HIS A 279 11.47 -17.66 14.90
N ARG A 280 10.72 -16.60 14.60
CA ARG A 280 9.63 -16.10 15.43
C ARG A 280 8.35 -15.88 14.61
N SER A 281 7.21 -15.86 15.29
CA SER A 281 5.91 -15.58 14.67
C SER A 281 5.67 -14.05 14.57
N ARG A 282 4.69 -13.65 13.76
CA ARG A 282 4.23 -12.25 13.59
C ARG A 282 4.08 -11.49 14.92
N TYR A 283 3.63 -12.14 15.98
CA TYR A 283 3.41 -11.51 17.29
C TYR A 283 4.65 -11.48 18.19
N ASN A 284 5.73 -12.15 17.78
CA ASN A 284 6.95 -12.29 18.57
C ASN A 284 8.21 -11.82 17.83
N GLY A 285 8.06 -11.04 16.76
CA GLY A 285 9.17 -10.61 15.89
C GLY A 285 9.54 -11.67 14.84
N GLY A 286 10.46 -11.32 13.94
CA GLY A 286 11.01 -12.21 12.91
C GLY A 286 10.38 -12.10 11.53
N LEU A 287 9.44 -11.19 11.31
CA LEU A 287 8.86 -10.92 9.99
C LEU A 287 8.87 -9.42 9.70
N ILE A 288 8.83 -9.10 8.43
CA ILE A 288 8.57 -7.74 7.94
C ILE A 288 7.12 -7.70 7.43
N THR A 289 6.30 -6.94 8.12
CA THR A 289 4.88 -6.83 7.83
C THR A 289 4.55 -5.42 7.34
N GLY A 290 3.89 -5.31 6.17
CA GLY A 290 3.55 -4.03 5.57
C GLY A 290 2.28 -4.05 4.72
N SER A 291 1.90 -2.89 4.18
CA SER A 291 0.78 -2.72 3.25
C SER A 291 1.26 -2.32 1.86
N TYR A 292 2.37 -1.61 1.83
CA TYR A 292 3.01 -1.12 0.61
C TYR A 292 4.50 -1.48 0.62
N CYS A 293 5.07 -1.56 -0.58
CA CYS A 293 6.51 -1.66 -0.79
C CYS A 293 6.92 -0.55 -1.76
N TYR A 294 7.89 0.28 -1.39
CA TYR A 294 8.36 1.38 -2.22
C TYR A 294 9.87 1.57 -2.09
N GLY A 295 10.58 1.18 -3.13
CA GLY A 295 12.03 1.20 -3.18
C GLY A 295 12.57 0.95 -4.58
N SER A 296 13.74 0.34 -4.66
CA SER A 296 14.41 -0.03 -5.90
C SER A 296 13.84 -1.32 -6.52
N ARG A 297 14.20 -1.57 -7.76
CA ARG A 297 13.93 -2.86 -8.42
C ARG A 297 14.45 -4.04 -7.61
N ALA A 298 15.64 -3.90 -7.02
CA ALA A 298 16.22 -4.95 -6.18
C ALA A 298 15.31 -5.32 -4.99
N LEU A 299 14.60 -4.35 -4.41
CA LEU A 299 13.63 -4.64 -3.37
C LEU A 299 12.43 -5.42 -3.91
N TYR A 300 11.90 -5.06 -5.08
CA TYR A 300 10.75 -5.76 -5.68
C TYR A 300 11.10 -7.20 -6.04
N ASP A 301 12.29 -7.44 -6.57
CA ASP A 301 12.80 -8.79 -6.82
C ASP A 301 13.03 -9.57 -5.51
N TYR A 302 13.41 -8.88 -4.42
CA TYR A 302 13.69 -9.51 -3.13
C TYR A 302 12.43 -9.90 -2.36
N VAL A 303 11.34 -9.19 -2.52
CA VAL A 303 10.06 -9.52 -1.87
C VAL A 303 9.25 -10.58 -2.63
N ASP A 304 9.61 -10.88 -3.89
CA ASP A 304 8.91 -11.89 -4.70
C ASP A 304 9.00 -13.27 -4.02
N ARG A 305 7.84 -13.82 -3.67
CA ARG A 305 7.69 -15.12 -3.00
C ARG A 305 8.56 -15.32 -1.76
N ASN A 306 8.97 -14.25 -1.10
CA ASN A 306 9.85 -14.32 0.06
C ASN A 306 9.03 -14.38 1.36
N PRO A 307 9.07 -15.50 2.12
CA PRO A 307 8.23 -15.71 3.30
C PRO A 307 8.59 -14.84 4.53
N ILE A 308 9.69 -14.10 4.47
CA ILE A 308 10.04 -13.10 5.50
C ILE A 308 9.12 -11.87 5.42
N PHE A 309 8.51 -11.63 4.26
CA PHE A 309 7.61 -10.51 4.01
C PHE A 309 6.15 -10.97 4.02
N GLU A 310 5.33 -10.28 4.80
CA GLU A 310 3.88 -10.46 4.79
C GLU A 310 3.20 -9.11 4.52
N PHE A 311 2.30 -9.12 3.53
CA PHE A 311 1.56 -7.92 3.15
C PHE A 311 0.10 -8.04 3.57
N TYR A 312 -0.43 -6.98 4.16
CA TYR A 312 -1.78 -6.91 4.69
C TYR A 312 -2.50 -5.65 4.22
N SER A 313 -3.82 -5.76 4.13
CA SER A 313 -4.67 -4.60 3.86
C SER A 313 -4.49 -3.53 4.94
N ILE A 314 -4.78 -2.29 4.58
CA ILE A 314 -4.81 -1.18 5.54
C ILE A 314 -5.78 -1.48 6.69
N ALA A 315 -6.91 -2.12 6.39
CA ALA A 315 -7.89 -2.52 7.40
C ALA A 315 -7.30 -3.43 8.48
N THR A 316 -6.46 -4.39 8.07
CA THR A 316 -5.78 -5.31 9.01
C THR A 316 -4.62 -4.63 9.71
N LEU A 317 -3.77 -3.92 8.96
CA LEU A 317 -2.52 -3.36 9.48
C LEU A 317 -2.74 -2.19 10.44
N SER A 318 -3.78 -1.38 10.21
CA SER A 318 -4.14 -0.23 11.04
C SER A 318 -5.10 -0.57 12.18
N ASN A 319 -5.46 -1.83 12.37
CA ASN A 319 -6.38 -2.25 13.41
C ASN A 319 -5.70 -2.19 14.79
N PRO A 320 -6.12 -1.31 15.72
CA PRO A 320 -5.45 -1.11 16.99
C PRO A 320 -5.52 -2.37 17.89
N PHE A 321 -6.55 -3.19 17.76
CA PHE A 321 -6.64 -4.45 18.50
C PHE A 321 -5.61 -5.48 18.06
N LEU A 322 -5.22 -5.46 16.77
CA LEU A 322 -4.18 -6.34 16.25
C LEU A 322 -2.80 -5.79 16.59
N ILE A 323 -2.60 -4.48 16.48
CA ILE A 323 -1.32 -3.83 16.80
C ILE A 323 -0.97 -4.02 18.28
N ARG A 324 -1.92 -3.86 19.21
CA ARG A 324 -1.71 -4.07 20.66
C ARG A 324 -1.29 -5.49 21.04
N ARG A 325 -1.48 -6.48 20.16
CA ARG A 325 -1.02 -7.86 20.39
C ARG A 325 0.45 -8.06 20.03
N VAL A 326 1.06 -7.09 19.37
CA VAL A 326 2.47 -7.13 19.01
C VAL A 326 3.31 -6.82 20.24
N LYS A 327 4.15 -7.78 20.64
CA LYS A 327 5.01 -7.64 21.82
C LYS A 327 6.19 -6.72 21.52
N SER A 328 6.60 -5.95 22.54
CA SER A 328 7.77 -5.05 22.48
C SER A 328 7.73 -4.14 21.25
N LEU A 329 6.56 -3.56 20.96
CA LEU A 329 6.39 -2.64 19.85
C LEU A 329 7.03 -1.30 20.17
N ILE A 330 7.91 -0.84 19.29
CA ILE A 330 8.57 0.47 19.37
C ILE A 330 8.13 1.31 18.18
N GLY A 331 7.30 2.32 18.47
CA GLY A 331 6.85 3.30 17.48
C GLY A 331 7.84 4.46 17.36
N ILE A 332 8.29 4.76 16.14
CA ILE A 332 9.21 5.84 15.85
C ILE A 332 8.50 6.84 14.95
N ILE A 333 8.37 8.07 15.43
CA ILE A 333 7.73 9.16 14.70
C ILE A 333 8.74 10.27 14.47
N ASN A 334 8.91 10.66 13.22
CA ASN A 334 9.69 11.86 12.89
C ASN A 334 8.78 13.09 12.95
N VAL A 335 9.20 14.09 13.71
CA VAL A 335 8.48 15.35 13.86
C VAL A 335 9.34 16.51 13.37
N LYS A 336 8.73 17.60 12.91
CA LYS A 336 9.47 18.81 12.49
C LYS A 336 9.75 19.74 13.64
N LYS A 337 8.85 19.83 14.59
CA LYS A 337 8.98 20.64 15.80
C LYS A 337 8.35 19.91 16.98
N ILE A 338 8.93 20.06 18.14
CA ILE A 338 8.39 19.59 19.41
C ILE A 338 8.63 20.69 20.43
N ASP A 339 7.67 20.99 21.26
CA ASP A 339 7.81 21.90 22.39
C ASP A 339 8.20 21.16 23.69
N ILE A 340 8.40 21.92 24.76
CA ILE A 340 8.82 21.35 26.06
C ILE A 340 7.72 20.54 26.75
N SER A 341 6.46 20.68 26.33
CA SER A 341 5.34 19.89 26.83
C SER A 341 5.16 18.56 26.07
N GLY A 342 5.92 18.37 24.99
CA GLY A 342 5.81 17.19 24.11
C GLY A 342 4.82 17.36 22.96
N GLU A 343 4.20 18.52 22.81
CA GLU A 343 3.34 18.81 21.66
C GLU A 343 4.19 18.89 20.39
N SER A 344 3.78 18.16 19.35
CA SER A 344 4.60 17.97 18.16
C SER A 344 3.89 18.40 16.89
N VAL A 345 4.64 19.04 15.98
CA VAL A 345 4.20 19.38 14.62
C VAL A 345 4.84 18.41 13.65
N ILE A 346 4.02 17.62 12.99
CA ILE A 346 4.45 16.60 12.03
C ILE A 346 4.44 17.17 10.61
N PHE A 347 3.44 17.97 10.27
CA PHE A 347 3.22 18.51 8.93
C PHE A 347 3.28 20.03 8.92
N HIS A 348 4.25 20.57 8.24
CA HIS A 348 4.28 21.96 7.82
C HIS A 348 5.38 22.13 6.77
N SER A 349 5.04 22.65 5.60
CA SER A 349 6.00 22.99 4.56
C SER A 349 5.59 24.29 3.89
N GLY A 350 5.76 25.41 4.61
CA GLY A 350 5.37 26.73 4.11
C GLY A 350 3.88 26.79 3.77
N ASP A 351 3.56 27.32 2.58
CA ASP A 351 2.18 27.48 2.10
C ASP A 351 1.59 26.20 1.48
N ASN A 352 2.39 25.14 1.34
CA ASN A 352 1.93 23.89 0.75
C ASN A 352 1.34 22.97 1.80
N LEU A 353 0.16 22.47 1.51
CA LEU A 353 -0.46 21.42 2.31
C LEU A 353 0.33 20.12 2.08
N LEU A 354 1.08 19.67 3.10
CA LEU A 354 1.70 18.36 3.16
C LEU A 354 1.03 17.61 4.28
N THR A 355 -0.07 16.97 3.99
CA THR A 355 -0.79 16.15 4.97
C THR A 355 -1.23 14.86 4.31
N GLY A 356 -1.31 13.85 5.09
CA GLY A 356 -1.89 12.59 4.75
C GLY A 356 -2.49 12.03 6.01
N TYR A 357 -3.08 10.87 5.89
CA TYR A 357 -3.46 10.14 7.07
C TYR A 357 -2.19 9.80 7.87
N GLU A 358 -2.17 10.19 9.11
CA GLU A 358 -1.07 9.84 10.03
C GLU A 358 -1.15 8.38 10.44
N SER A 359 -0.70 7.53 9.55
CA SER A 359 -0.54 6.10 9.83
C SER A 359 0.36 5.83 11.04
N LYS A 360 1.31 6.73 11.29
CA LYS A 360 2.27 6.64 12.40
C LYS A 360 1.60 6.78 13.76
N LEU A 361 0.57 7.64 13.86
CA LEU A 361 -0.18 7.81 15.10
C LEU A 361 -0.89 6.54 15.54
N ASN A 362 -1.40 5.73 14.61
CA ASN A 362 -2.04 4.47 14.94
C ASN A 362 -1.08 3.51 15.64
N PHE A 363 0.18 3.47 15.21
CA PHE A 363 1.21 2.66 15.86
C PHE A 363 1.63 3.25 17.21
N ALA A 364 1.74 4.58 17.31
CA ALA A 364 2.08 5.24 18.57
C ALA A 364 1.03 5.00 19.64
N VAL A 365 -0.25 5.21 19.32
CA VAL A 365 -1.37 4.95 20.24
C VAL A 365 -1.47 3.49 20.65
N ALA A 366 -1.09 2.56 19.80
CA ALA A 366 -1.13 1.14 20.11
C ALA A 366 0.09 0.66 20.89
N ALA A 367 1.22 1.38 20.85
CA ALA A 367 2.45 1.06 21.59
C ALA A 367 2.41 1.52 23.06
N THR A 368 1.44 2.37 23.44
CA THR A 368 1.17 2.80 24.82
C THR A 368 0.15 1.89 25.50
#